data_1973116ce40cd62e76bd630338c08986
#
_entry.id   1973116ce40cd62e76bd630338c08986
#
_cell.length_a   1.000
_cell.length_b   1.000
_cell.length_c   1.000
_cell.angle_alpha   90.00
_cell.angle_beta   90.00
_cell.angle_gamma   90.00
#
_symmetry.space_group_name_H-M   'P 1'
#
loop_
_entity.id
_entity.type
_entity.pdbx_description
1 polymer ?
#
loop_
_entity_poly.entity_id
_entity_poly.type
_entity_poly.pdbx_seq_one_letter_code
_entity_poly.pdbx_strand_id
1 'polypeptide(L)'
;MASALGVLPLVLLAMFCVVPRIDPKGEAYRTSGKFYQGFVIVFTLFMCAVSWLGELTVWGVVPAVGSVNVLISGAVGLLFIGVGNYLPRVKQNYTLGIKTPWALADPENWRRTQRFGGACFMVLGIGLIVMGVAGSVLSSEVVAAVIAVLAFGSVGAIYVYSYLLWRKSQRAAR
;
A
#
# COMPACT_ATOMS: atom_id res chain seq x y z
N MET A 1 23.31 10.97 13.77
CA MET A 1 22.09 10.13 13.70
C MET A 1 21.35 10.20 12.35
N ALA A 2 21.98 10.74 11.31
CA ALA A 2 21.37 10.93 9.97
C ALA A 2 21.26 9.67 9.11
N SER A 3 21.81 8.53 9.52
CA SER A 3 22.06 7.40 8.61
C SER A 3 20.97 6.32 8.53
N ALA A 4 20.08 6.23 9.51
CA ALA A 4 19.10 5.13 9.54
C ALA A 4 17.97 5.30 8.51
N LEU A 5 17.51 6.52 8.26
CA LEU A 5 16.46 6.80 7.29
C LEU A 5 16.95 6.67 5.84
N GLY A 6 18.22 7.00 5.57
CA GLY A 6 18.83 6.84 4.24
C GLY A 6 19.10 5.39 3.85
N VAL A 7 19.25 4.48 4.83
CA VAL A 7 19.52 3.04 4.56
C VAL A 7 18.22 2.28 4.27
N LEU A 8 17.08 2.71 4.80
CA LEU A 8 15.80 2.00 4.66
C LEU A 8 15.40 1.74 3.19
N PRO A 9 15.48 2.72 2.26
CA PRO A 9 15.17 2.48 0.85
C PRO A 9 16.05 1.41 0.20
N LEU A 10 17.34 1.36 0.57
CA LEU A 10 18.29 0.37 0.05
C LEU A 10 17.99 -1.03 0.56
N VAL A 11 17.64 -1.17 1.84
CA VAL A 11 17.21 -2.45 2.43
C VAL A 11 15.94 -2.95 1.76
N LEU A 12 14.95 -2.08 1.54
CA LEU A 12 13.72 -2.42 0.84
C LEU A 12 13.98 -2.83 -0.61
N LEU A 13 14.86 -2.11 -1.32
CA LEU A 13 15.25 -2.47 -2.67
C LEU A 13 15.90 -3.86 -2.72
N ALA A 14 16.86 -4.12 -1.82
CA ALA A 14 17.50 -5.43 -1.71
C ALA A 14 16.46 -6.54 -1.42
N MET A 15 15.53 -6.29 -0.50
CA MET A 15 14.44 -7.22 -0.19
C MET A 15 13.58 -7.50 -1.44
N PHE A 16 13.16 -6.49 -2.19
CA PHE A 16 12.38 -6.67 -3.42
C PHE A 16 13.16 -7.42 -4.52
N CYS A 17 14.47 -7.30 -4.58
CA CYS A 17 15.31 -8.07 -5.52
C CYS A 17 15.42 -9.54 -5.14
N VAL A 18 15.40 -9.86 -3.83
CA VAL A 18 15.56 -11.22 -3.31
C VAL A 18 14.24 -11.98 -3.28
N VAL A 19 13.15 -11.30 -2.94
CA VAL A 19 11.80 -11.88 -2.78
C VAL A 19 11.34 -12.75 -3.96
N PRO A 20 11.44 -12.33 -5.25
CA PRO A 20 11.01 -13.16 -6.38
C PRO A 20 11.79 -14.47 -6.54
N ARG A 21 12.98 -14.57 -5.92
CA ARG A 21 13.84 -15.78 -5.96
C ARG A 21 13.46 -16.79 -4.89
N ILE A 22 12.86 -16.32 -3.81
CA ILE A 22 12.49 -17.15 -2.65
C ILE A 22 11.03 -17.60 -2.72
N ASP A 23 10.15 -16.85 -3.43
CA ASP A 23 8.73 -17.16 -3.50
C ASP A 23 8.49 -18.48 -4.27
N PRO A 24 7.85 -19.49 -3.67
CA PRO A 24 7.51 -20.76 -4.33
C PRO A 24 6.64 -20.59 -5.58
N LYS A 25 5.89 -19.48 -5.70
CA LYS A 25 5.10 -19.13 -6.88
C LYS A 25 5.81 -18.07 -7.76
N GLY A 26 7.13 -18.14 -7.86
CA GLY A 26 7.99 -17.21 -8.60
C GLY A 26 7.62 -17.01 -10.08
N GLU A 27 6.93 -17.97 -10.71
CA GLU A 27 6.41 -17.81 -12.09
C GLU A 27 5.41 -16.65 -12.23
N ALA A 28 4.70 -16.26 -11.16
CA ALA A 28 3.79 -15.13 -11.17
C ALA A 28 4.53 -13.81 -11.45
N TYR A 29 5.80 -13.69 -11.04
CA TYR A 29 6.65 -12.53 -11.28
C TYR A 29 7.18 -12.49 -12.72
N ARG A 30 7.45 -13.65 -13.34
CA ARG A 30 7.89 -13.72 -14.75
C ARG A 30 6.80 -13.20 -15.68
N THR A 31 5.53 -13.53 -15.42
CA THR A 31 4.39 -13.08 -16.23
C THR A 31 4.05 -11.60 -16.00
N SER A 32 4.31 -11.07 -14.79
CA SER A 32 4.07 -9.67 -14.40
C SER A 32 5.35 -8.85 -14.30
N GLY A 33 6.47 -9.31 -14.86
CA GLY A 33 7.82 -8.79 -14.63
C GLY A 33 7.99 -7.30 -14.84
N LYS A 34 7.45 -6.74 -15.92
CA LYS A 34 7.52 -5.31 -16.21
C LYS A 34 6.81 -4.47 -15.15
N PHE A 35 5.66 -4.94 -14.66
CA PHE A 35 4.88 -4.24 -13.64
C PHE A 35 5.52 -4.36 -12.25
N TYR A 36 6.05 -5.54 -11.91
CA TYR A 36 6.78 -5.70 -10.66
C TYR A 36 8.00 -4.79 -10.59
N GLN A 37 8.80 -4.76 -11.66
CA GLN A 37 9.95 -3.86 -11.78
C GLN A 37 9.53 -2.39 -11.67
N GLY A 38 8.47 -1.98 -12.39
CA GLY A 38 7.91 -0.64 -12.29
C GLY A 38 7.46 -0.29 -10.87
N PHE A 39 6.78 -1.19 -10.19
CA PHE A 39 6.38 -1.01 -8.79
C PHE A 39 7.60 -0.84 -7.88
N VAL A 40 8.61 -1.71 -8.00
CA VAL A 40 9.84 -1.64 -7.19
C VAL A 40 10.56 -0.31 -7.39
N ILE A 41 10.70 0.14 -8.65
CA ILE A 41 11.34 1.41 -8.97
C ILE A 41 10.56 2.58 -8.37
N VAL A 42 9.25 2.68 -8.63
CA VAL A 42 8.40 3.76 -8.14
C VAL A 42 8.38 3.79 -6.61
N PHE A 43 8.25 2.62 -5.98
CA PHE A 43 8.23 2.52 -4.52
C PHE A 43 9.57 2.90 -3.90
N THR A 44 10.68 2.47 -4.50
CA THR A 44 12.03 2.84 -4.02
C THR A 44 12.28 4.33 -4.16
N LEU A 45 11.95 4.93 -5.31
CA LEU A 45 12.05 6.38 -5.53
C LEU A 45 11.18 7.16 -4.54
N PHE A 46 9.95 6.68 -4.27
CA PHE A 46 9.07 7.24 -3.27
C PHE A 46 9.69 7.19 -1.87
N MET A 47 10.23 6.04 -1.47
CA MET A 47 10.89 5.90 -0.17
C MET A 47 12.13 6.80 -0.05
N CYS A 48 12.93 6.92 -1.11
CA CYS A 48 14.03 7.87 -1.17
C CYS A 48 13.55 9.31 -1.00
N ALA A 49 12.52 9.71 -1.74
CA ALA A 49 11.99 11.08 -1.68
C ALA A 49 11.47 11.43 -0.28
N VAL A 50 10.72 10.51 0.36
CA VAL A 50 10.20 10.71 1.72
C VAL A 50 11.34 10.77 2.74
N SER A 51 12.36 9.90 2.62
CA SER A 51 13.54 9.92 3.50
C SER A 51 14.32 11.23 3.37
N TRP A 52 14.59 11.69 2.14
CA TRP A 52 15.27 12.94 1.91
C TRP A 52 14.47 14.15 2.39
N LEU A 53 13.15 14.14 2.21
CA LEU A 53 12.30 15.22 2.71
C LEU A 53 12.38 15.34 4.24
N GLY A 54 12.42 14.20 4.94
CA GLY A 54 12.66 14.15 6.38
C GLY A 54 14.00 14.75 6.80
N GLU A 55 15.09 14.37 6.12
CA GLU A 55 16.43 14.93 6.39
C GLU A 55 16.51 16.44 6.11
N LEU A 56 15.96 16.91 4.99
CA LEU A 56 15.93 18.34 4.64
C LEU A 56 15.14 19.16 5.67
N THR A 57 14.12 18.58 6.27
CA THR A 57 13.35 19.22 7.35
C THR A 57 14.19 19.32 8.63
N VAL A 58 14.93 18.26 9.00
CA VAL A 58 15.83 18.25 10.15
C VAL A 58 16.96 19.27 9.97
N TRP A 59 17.47 19.46 8.75
CA TRP A 59 18.52 20.44 8.44
C TRP A 59 17.99 21.88 8.31
N GLY A 60 16.66 22.09 8.44
CA GLY A 60 16.04 23.40 8.35
C GLY A 60 16.00 23.99 6.94
N VAL A 61 16.29 23.19 5.92
CA VAL A 61 16.22 23.60 4.49
C VAL A 61 14.78 23.72 4.01
N VAL A 62 13.91 22.88 4.53
CA VAL A 62 12.46 22.90 4.23
C VAL A 62 11.70 23.29 5.51
N PRO A 63 10.81 24.29 5.47
CA PRO A 63 10.00 24.66 6.62
C PRO A 63 9.18 23.47 7.13
N ALA A 64 9.23 23.21 8.44
CA ALA A 64 8.61 22.04 9.07
C ALA A 64 7.07 22.08 9.11
N VAL A 65 6.41 23.13 8.60
CA VAL A 65 4.99 23.38 8.87
C VAL A 65 4.13 23.42 7.60
N GLY A 66 3.00 22.74 7.64
CA GLY A 66 1.92 22.83 6.65
C GLY A 66 2.22 22.19 5.31
N SER A 67 3.11 22.76 4.53
CA SER A 67 3.44 22.30 3.16
C SER A 67 4.05 20.91 3.12
N VAL A 68 4.87 20.53 4.10
CA VAL A 68 5.51 19.20 4.16
C VAL A 68 4.46 18.13 4.43
N ASN A 69 3.51 18.37 5.34
CA ASN A 69 2.44 17.44 5.63
C ASN A 69 1.54 17.19 4.41
N VAL A 70 1.22 18.24 3.65
CA VAL A 70 0.45 18.13 2.41
C VAL A 70 1.21 17.34 1.35
N LEU A 71 2.51 17.59 1.20
CA LEU A 71 3.36 16.88 0.25
C LEU A 71 3.49 15.39 0.59
N ILE A 72 3.76 15.07 1.87
CA ILE A 72 3.89 13.67 2.30
C ILE A 72 2.57 12.94 2.16
N SER A 73 1.47 13.47 2.68
CA SER A 73 0.15 12.83 2.58
C SER A 73 -0.32 12.73 1.14
N GLY A 74 -0.02 13.73 0.30
CA GLY A 74 -0.27 13.69 -1.13
C GLY A 74 0.51 12.58 -1.82
N ALA A 75 1.81 12.47 -1.56
CA ALA A 75 2.67 11.44 -2.13
C ALA A 75 2.28 10.04 -1.66
N VAL A 76 2.00 9.86 -0.36
CA VAL A 76 1.49 8.58 0.18
C VAL A 76 0.13 8.24 -0.42
N GLY A 77 -0.77 9.21 -0.52
CA GLY A 77 -2.09 9.02 -1.13
C GLY A 77 -2.01 8.57 -2.59
N LEU A 78 -1.14 9.21 -3.39
CA LEU A 78 -0.88 8.79 -4.77
C LEU A 78 -0.30 7.37 -4.87
N LEU A 79 0.60 7.01 -3.94
CA LEU A 79 1.12 5.65 -3.87
C LEU A 79 0.00 4.64 -3.60
N PHE A 80 -0.90 4.91 -2.64
CA PHE A 80 -2.03 4.05 -2.34
C PHE A 80 -3.01 3.94 -3.52
N ILE A 81 -3.27 5.02 -4.24
CA ILE A 81 -4.07 5.00 -5.47
C ILE A 81 -3.39 4.14 -6.54
N GLY A 82 -2.09 4.30 -6.75
CA GLY A 82 -1.32 3.50 -7.70
C GLY A 82 -1.33 2.01 -7.36
N VAL A 83 -1.05 1.65 -6.10
CA VAL A 83 -1.12 0.27 -5.61
C VAL A 83 -2.53 -0.28 -5.75
N GLY A 84 -3.55 0.49 -5.36
CA GLY A 84 -4.96 0.10 -5.44
C GLY A 84 -5.41 -0.20 -6.88
N ASN A 85 -4.98 0.64 -7.83
CA ASN A 85 -5.26 0.42 -9.26
C ASN A 85 -4.56 -0.83 -9.82
N TYR A 86 -3.41 -1.20 -9.24
CA TYR A 86 -2.64 -2.36 -9.68
C TYR A 86 -3.08 -3.68 -9.03
N LEU A 87 -3.55 -3.67 -7.79
CA LEU A 87 -3.96 -4.85 -7.01
C LEU A 87 -4.84 -5.85 -7.78
N PRO A 88 -5.86 -5.43 -8.58
CA PRO A 88 -6.69 -6.37 -9.35
C PRO A 88 -5.95 -7.23 -10.37
N ARG A 89 -4.75 -6.82 -10.78
CA ARG A 89 -3.90 -7.48 -11.78
C ARG A 89 -2.92 -8.48 -11.16
N VAL A 90 -2.77 -8.46 -9.83
CA VAL A 90 -1.83 -9.30 -9.11
C VAL A 90 -2.32 -10.75 -9.12
N LYS A 91 -1.56 -11.64 -9.76
CA LYS A 91 -1.80 -13.08 -9.71
C LYS A 91 -1.52 -13.62 -8.31
N GLN A 92 -2.18 -14.73 -7.94
CA GLN A 92 -2.01 -15.36 -6.63
C GLN A 92 -0.54 -15.70 -6.37
N ASN A 93 0.00 -15.15 -5.28
CA ASN A 93 1.36 -15.35 -4.82
C ASN A 93 1.46 -15.11 -3.30
N TYR A 94 2.60 -15.46 -2.70
CA TYR A 94 2.80 -15.32 -1.25
C TYR A 94 3.43 -13.99 -0.81
N THR A 95 3.77 -13.09 -1.73
CA THR A 95 4.51 -11.88 -1.40
C THR A 95 3.69 -10.60 -1.62
N LEU A 96 3.05 -10.45 -2.78
CA LEU A 96 2.32 -9.23 -3.16
C LEU A 96 0.82 -9.42 -3.07
N GLY A 97 0.13 -8.40 -2.60
CA GLY A 97 -1.33 -8.36 -2.52
C GLY A 97 -1.90 -8.66 -1.14
N ILE A 98 -3.21 -8.75 -1.09
CA ILE A 98 -3.98 -8.98 0.13
C ILE A 98 -4.07 -10.48 0.39
N LYS A 99 -3.41 -10.92 1.46
CA LYS A 99 -3.19 -12.33 1.80
C LYS A 99 -4.09 -12.75 2.96
N THR A 100 -5.39 -12.88 2.68
CA THR A 100 -6.27 -13.56 3.65
C THR A 100 -6.14 -15.09 3.46
N PRO A 101 -6.30 -15.90 4.53
CA PRO A 101 -6.24 -17.36 4.42
C PRO A 101 -7.18 -17.89 3.34
N TRP A 102 -8.36 -17.33 3.23
CA TRP A 102 -9.38 -17.73 2.26
C TRP A 102 -9.02 -17.35 0.81
N ALA A 103 -8.40 -16.19 0.61
CA ALA A 103 -7.93 -15.78 -0.71
C ALA A 103 -6.72 -16.63 -1.18
N LEU A 104 -5.84 -17.05 -0.26
CA LEU A 104 -4.72 -17.94 -0.59
C LEU A 104 -5.18 -19.37 -0.93
N ALA A 105 -6.32 -19.81 -0.40
CA ALA A 105 -6.87 -21.14 -0.62
C ALA A 105 -7.65 -21.27 -1.94
N ASP A 106 -8.20 -20.17 -2.48
CA ASP A 106 -9.07 -20.17 -3.67
C ASP A 106 -8.69 -19.05 -4.64
N PRO A 107 -8.30 -19.36 -5.90
CA PRO A 107 -7.95 -18.37 -6.92
C PRO A 107 -9.07 -17.38 -7.25
N GLU A 108 -10.32 -17.79 -7.22
CA GLU A 108 -11.46 -16.89 -7.49
C GLU A 108 -11.68 -15.94 -6.33
N ASN A 109 -11.56 -16.42 -5.07
CA ASN A 109 -11.58 -15.58 -3.89
C ASN A 109 -10.43 -14.57 -3.94
N TRP A 110 -9.21 -15.02 -4.32
CA TRP A 110 -8.07 -14.12 -4.52
C TRP A 110 -8.42 -12.98 -5.47
N ARG A 111 -8.88 -13.30 -6.68
CA ARG A 111 -9.18 -12.33 -7.72
C ARG A 111 -10.20 -11.28 -7.26
N ARG A 112 -11.27 -11.71 -6.57
CA ARG A 112 -12.31 -10.83 -6.05
C ARG A 112 -11.81 -9.98 -4.88
N THR A 113 -11.06 -10.58 -3.96
CA THR A 113 -10.46 -9.87 -2.81
C THR A 113 -9.46 -8.81 -3.27
N GLN A 114 -8.60 -9.10 -4.26
CA GLN A 114 -7.68 -8.10 -4.81
C GLN A 114 -8.43 -6.94 -5.48
N ARG A 115 -9.51 -7.21 -6.21
CA ARG A 115 -10.32 -6.17 -6.85
C ARG A 115 -11.01 -5.27 -5.82
N PHE A 116 -11.64 -5.85 -4.81
CA PHE A 116 -12.28 -5.09 -3.74
C PHE A 116 -11.27 -4.31 -2.91
N GLY A 117 -10.18 -4.93 -2.52
CA GLY A 117 -9.11 -4.29 -1.79
C GLY A 117 -8.44 -3.17 -2.57
N GLY A 118 -8.30 -3.32 -3.91
CA GLY A 118 -7.84 -2.24 -4.77
C GLY A 118 -8.71 -0.99 -4.68
N ALA A 119 -10.04 -1.15 -4.67
CA ALA A 119 -10.96 -0.03 -4.46
C ALA A 119 -10.78 0.59 -3.06
N CYS A 120 -10.65 -0.23 -2.01
CA CYS A 120 -10.39 0.26 -0.65
C CYS A 120 -9.08 1.07 -0.57
N PHE A 121 -8.02 0.61 -1.22
CA PHE A 121 -6.74 1.33 -1.28
C PHE A 121 -6.87 2.65 -2.02
N MET A 122 -7.62 2.71 -3.12
CA MET A 122 -7.87 3.98 -3.82
C MET A 122 -8.66 4.96 -2.94
N VAL A 123 -9.69 4.51 -2.25
CA VAL A 123 -10.46 5.35 -1.31
C VAL A 123 -9.58 5.85 -0.18
N LEU A 124 -8.74 4.98 0.40
CA LEU A 124 -7.78 5.38 1.44
C LEU A 124 -6.79 6.42 0.91
N GLY A 125 -6.27 6.23 -0.31
CA GLY A 125 -5.35 7.16 -0.94
C GLY A 125 -5.97 8.54 -1.19
N ILE A 126 -7.20 8.58 -1.69
CA ILE A 126 -7.95 9.84 -1.85
C ILE A 126 -8.19 10.48 -0.48
N GLY A 127 -8.58 9.69 0.53
CA GLY A 127 -8.77 10.16 1.89
C GLY A 127 -7.50 10.80 2.48
N LEU A 128 -6.33 10.19 2.24
CA LEU A 128 -5.04 10.74 2.67
C LEU A 128 -4.74 12.10 2.02
N ILE A 129 -4.99 12.23 0.72
CA ILE A 129 -4.81 13.52 0.00
C ILE A 129 -5.73 14.59 0.57
N VAL A 130 -7.02 14.26 0.72
CA VAL A 130 -8.02 15.19 1.25
C VAL A 130 -7.70 15.60 2.68
N MET A 131 -7.33 14.64 3.54
CA MET A 131 -6.96 14.94 4.93
C MET A 131 -5.64 15.70 5.04
N GLY A 132 -4.70 15.48 4.12
CA GLY A 132 -3.48 16.27 4.04
C GLY A 132 -3.75 17.76 3.80
N VAL A 133 -4.66 18.07 2.88
CA VAL A 133 -5.10 19.44 2.60
C VAL A 133 -5.96 20.00 3.74
N ALA A 134 -6.91 19.19 4.24
CA ALA A 134 -7.81 19.58 5.33
C ALA A 134 -7.08 19.82 6.67
N GLY A 135 -5.88 19.25 6.86
CA GLY A 135 -5.05 19.44 8.04
C GLY A 135 -4.59 20.88 8.28
N SER A 136 -4.77 21.78 7.29
CA SER A 136 -4.57 23.22 7.50
C SER A 136 -5.73 23.89 8.26
N VAL A 137 -6.89 23.25 8.33
CA VAL A 137 -8.14 23.78 8.92
C VAL A 137 -8.61 22.91 10.10
N LEU A 138 -8.37 21.62 10.03
CA LEU A 138 -8.80 20.64 11.05
C LEU A 138 -7.70 20.41 12.08
N SER A 139 -8.10 20.03 13.31
CA SER A 139 -7.14 19.61 14.32
C SER A 139 -6.47 18.29 13.95
N SER A 140 -5.24 18.09 14.43
CA SER A 140 -4.45 16.88 14.17
C SER A 140 -5.15 15.61 14.65
N GLU A 141 -5.90 15.68 15.75
CA GLU A 141 -6.65 14.55 16.31
C GLU A 141 -7.78 14.12 15.36
N VAL A 142 -8.50 15.07 14.78
CA VAL A 142 -9.58 14.79 13.81
C VAL A 142 -9.01 14.17 12.56
N VAL A 143 -7.92 14.72 12.03
CA VAL A 143 -7.23 14.16 10.84
C VAL A 143 -6.76 12.74 11.12
N ALA A 144 -6.09 12.51 12.26
CA ALA A 144 -5.62 11.18 12.66
C ALA A 144 -6.77 10.19 12.85
N ALA A 145 -7.86 10.60 13.49
CA ALA A 145 -9.03 9.75 13.69
C ALA A 145 -9.69 9.33 12.35
N VAL A 146 -9.86 10.26 11.42
CA VAL A 146 -10.42 9.97 10.10
C VAL A 146 -9.53 9.00 9.32
N ILE A 147 -8.21 9.24 9.30
CA ILE A 147 -7.26 8.34 8.63
C ILE A 147 -7.28 6.95 9.28
N ALA A 148 -7.33 6.86 10.61
CA ALA A 148 -7.40 5.59 11.32
C ALA A 148 -8.70 4.83 10.97
N VAL A 149 -9.85 5.50 10.96
CA VAL A 149 -11.13 4.89 10.57
C VAL A 149 -11.10 4.38 9.13
N LEU A 150 -10.55 5.16 8.19
CA LEU A 150 -10.39 4.74 6.80
C LEU A 150 -9.46 3.53 6.67
N ALA A 151 -8.34 3.53 7.37
CA ALA A 151 -7.35 2.45 7.31
C ALA A 151 -7.89 1.15 7.94
N PHE A 152 -8.32 1.19 9.20
CA PHE A 152 -8.82 0.01 9.91
C PHE A 152 -10.15 -0.47 9.32
N GLY A 153 -11.03 0.45 8.91
CA GLY A 153 -12.27 0.14 8.22
C GLY A 153 -12.03 -0.58 6.90
N SER A 154 -11.06 -0.13 6.11
CA SER A 154 -10.66 -0.79 4.87
C SER A 154 -10.14 -2.20 5.11
N VAL A 155 -9.25 -2.39 6.09
CA VAL A 155 -8.73 -3.70 6.47
C VAL A 155 -9.84 -4.62 6.91
N GLY A 156 -10.71 -4.18 7.84
CA GLY A 156 -11.84 -4.96 8.32
C GLY A 156 -12.81 -5.35 7.20
N ALA A 157 -13.17 -4.40 6.32
CA ALA A 157 -14.04 -4.66 5.18
C ALA A 157 -13.46 -5.72 4.22
N ILE A 158 -12.15 -5.66 3.94
CA ILE A 158 -11.46 -6.62 3.08
C ILE A 158 -11.48 -8.03 3.69
N TYR A 159 -11.19 -8.14 5.00
CA TYR A 159 -11.23 -9.42 5.70
C TYR A 159 -12.63 -10.03 5.71
N VAL A 160 -13.64 -9.25 6.07
CA VAL A 160 -15.04 -9.69 6.07
C VAL A 160 -15.47 -10.09 4.67
N TYR A 161 -15.16 -9.30 3.64
CA TYR A 161 -15.50 -9.61 2.25
C TYR A 161 -14.89 -10.92 1.79
N SER A 162 -13.59 -11.15 2.03
CA SER A 162 -12.90 -12.38 1.68
C SER A 162 -13.49 -13.61 2.41
N TYR A 163 -13.84 -13.47 3.68
CA TYR A 163 -14.50 -14.51 4.46
C TYR A 163 -15.89 -14.85 3.90
N LEU A 164 -16.71 -13.86 3.57
CA LEU A 164 -18.04 -14.05 3.03
C LEU A 164 -18.01 -14.76 1.66
N LEU A 165 -17.04 -14.44 0.82
CA LEU A 165 -16.82 -15.15 -0.45
C LEU A 165 -16.52 -16.63 -0.22
N TRP A 166 -15.62 -16.92 0.69
CA TRP A 166 -15.28 -18.31 1.05
C TRP A 166 -16.47 -19.07 1.60
N ARG A 167 -17.20 -18.45 2.53
CA ARG A 167 -18.41 -19.08 3.12
C ARG A 167 -19.47 -19.37 2.05
N LYS A 168 -19.62 -18.49 1.05
CA LYS A 168 -20.55 -18.69 -0.06
C LYS A 168 -20.12 -19.87 -0.95
N SER A 169 -18.82 -20.00 -1.24
CA SER A 169 -18.30 -21.11 -2.05
C SER A 169 -18.50 -22.46 -1.36
N GLN A 170 -18.29 -22.55 -0.05
CA GLN A 170 -18.52 -23.76 0.73
C GLN A 170 -20.01 -24.21 0.76
N ARG A 171 -20.95 -23.25 0.72
CA ARG A 171 -22.38 -23.56 0.66
C ARG A 171 -22.82 -24.05 -0.73
N ALA A 172 -22.17 -23.58 -1.78
CA ALA A 172 -22.47 -24.01 -3.16
C ALA A 172 -21.88 -25.40 -3.50
N ALA A 173 -20.91 -25.87 -2.70
CA ALA A 173 -20.27 -27.18 -2.86
C ALA A 173 -20.96 -28.31 -2.05
N ARG A 174 -21.95 -27.96 -1.24
CA ARG A 174 -22.81 -28.92 -0.49
C ARG A 174 -24.14 -29.13 -1.20
#